data_f2abd3e209562f45efcca1970b1cb24b
#
_entry.id   f2abd3e209562f45efcca1970b1cb24b
#
_cell.length_a   1.000
_cell.length_b   1.000
_cell.length_c   1.000
_cell.angle_alpha   90.00
_cell.angle_beta   90.00
_cell.angle_gamma   90.00
#
_symmetry.space_group_name_H-M   'P 1'
#
loop_
_entity.id
_entity.type
_entity.pdbx_description
1 polymer ?
#
loop_
_entity_poly.entity_id
_entity_poly.type
_entity_poly.pdbx_seq_one_letter_code
_entity_poly.pdbx_strand_id
1 'polypeptide(L)'
;MYKKSKKEIKNIRVNILKKTYEANSSHIGSCYSVVEILYALYFLKLKKKDTFILSKGHAALAQYCTLFEKKILSKASLDSYGKNNTNLMAHVSHKVKGVEFSTGSLGHGLPYAVGKALGEKINKSKSKIYVLISDGELNEGTTWESLLFASFHKLDNLFIIIDYNKIQSLDFVKNVLKIEPLKQKLTSFNCNVSQIDGHNINQIIKSLKSKKNNKPNIIIANT
;
A
#
# COMPACT_ATOMS: atom_id res chain seq x y z
N MET A 1 15.43 16.41 9.80
CA MET A 1 14.49 15.40 9.27
C MET A 1 13.68 15.95 8.08
N TYR A 2 13.00 17.08 8.17
CA TYR A 2 12.11 17.62 7.12
C TYR A 2 12.78 17.91 5.76
N LYS A 3 14.00 18.50 5.72
CA LYS A 3 14.73 18.76 4.45
C LYS A 3 15.13 17.46 3.74
N LYS A 4 15.50 16.41 4.50
CA LYS A 4 15.90 15.11 3.95
C LYS A 4 14.70 14.40 3.34
N SER A 5 13.56 14.37 4.03
CA SER A 5 12.34 13.74 3.51
C SER A 5 11.86 14.38 2.21
N LYS A 6 11.89 15.71 2.10
CA LYS A 6 11.54 16.41 0.85
C LYS A 6 12.42 16.00 -0.34
N LYS A 7 13.74 15.85 -0.11
CA LYS A 7 14.67 15.42 -1.16
C LYS A 7 14.39 13.98 -1.61
N GLU A 8 14.24 13.06 -0.67
CA GLU A 8 13.99 11.64 -0.96
C GLU A 8 12.65 11.45 -1.70
N ILE A 9 11.57 12.11 -1.26
CA ILE A 9 10.25 12.10 -1.93
C ILE A 9 10.35 12.67 -3.35
N LYS A 10 11.06 13.80 -3.53
CA LYS A 10 11.31 14.38 -4.86
C LYS A 10 12.03 13.38 -5.75
N ASN A 11 13.09 12.72 -5.24
CA ASN A 11 13.85 11.73 -6.01
C ASN A 11 12.97 10.55 -6.43
N ILE A 12 12.11 10.03 -5.53
CA ILE A 12 11.16 8.96 -5.85
C ILE A 12 10.24 9.41 -6.99
N ARG A 13 9.62 10.61 -6.91
CA ARG A 13 8.74 11.14 -7.96
C ARG A 13 9.45 11.32 -9.30
N VAL A 14 10.67 11.87 -9.29
CA VAL A 14 11.47 12.05 -10.51
C VAL A 14 11.80 10.69 -11.15
N ASN A 15 12.19 9.69 -10.36
CA ASN A 15 12.46 8.36 -10.86
C ASN A 15 11.20 7.68 -11.43
N ILE A 16 10.03 7.83 -10.78
CA ILE A 16 8.76 7.35 -11.32
C ILE A 16 8.50 7.96 -12.69
N LEU A 17 8.56 9.30 -12.82
CA LEU A 17 8.33 10.00 -14.09
C LEU A 17 9.27 9.50 -15.18
N LYS A 18 10.57 9.47 -14.86
CA LYS A 18 11.62 9.04 -15.80
C LYS A 18 11.40 7.61 -16.28
N LYS A 19 11.17 6.68 -15.35
CA LYS A 19 11.00 5.26 -15.69
C LYS A 19 9.67 4.96 -16.40
N THR A 20 8.60 5.70 -16.07
CA THR A 20 7.33 5.64 -16.80
C THR A 20 7.55 6.05 -18.27
N TYR A 21 8.26 7.15 -18.50
CA TYR A 21 8.57 7.65 -19.83
C TYR A 21 9.48 6.67 -20.62
N GLU A 22 10.59 6.24 -20.00
CA GLU A 22 11.56 5.31 -20.64
C GLU A 22 10.93 3.96 -21.02
N ALA A 23 10.01 3.45 -20.23
CA ALA A 23 9.34 2.18 -20.45
C ALA A 23 8.03 2.30 -21.24
N ASN A 24 7.63 3.52 -21.65
CA ASN A 24 6.32 3.78 -22.26
C ASN A 24 5.17 3.10 -21.48
N SER A 25 5.22 3.18 -20.15
CA SER A 25 4.30 2.48 -19.26
C SER A 25 3.19 3.39 -18.75
N SER A 26 2.13 2.79 -18.20
CA SER A 26 0.96 3.46 -17.63
C SER A 26 1.06 3.61 -16.11
N HIS A 27 -0.05 3.99 -15.46
CA HIS A 27 -0.24 4.01 -14.00
C HIS A 27 0.53 5.09 -13.22
N ILE A 28 1.01 6.16 -13.88
CA ILE A 28 1.75 7.23 -13.21
C ILE A 28 0.94 7.89 -12.08
N GLY A 29 -0.36 8.13 -12.28
CA GLY A 29 -1.25 8.70 -11.26
C GLY A 29 -1.31 7.82 -10.01
N SER A 30 -1.51 6.51 -10.20
CA SER A 30 -1.54 5.52 -9.13
C SER A 30 -0.21 5.37 -8.38
N CYS A 31 0.90 5.66 -9.06
CA CYS A 31 2.22 5.69 -8.44
C CYS A 31 2.43 6.96 -7.63
N TYR A 32 1.99 8.11 -8.14
CA TYR A 32 2.17 9.40 -7.48
C TYR A 32 1.32 9.56 -6.23
N SER A 33 0.10 9.04 -6.20
CA SER A 33 -0.80 9.12 -5.05
C SER A 33 -0.20 8.51 -3.78
N VAL A 34 0.66 7.49 -3.90
CA VAL A 34 1.15 6.70 -2.76
C VAL A 34 2.58 7.00 -2.32
N VAL A 35 3.26 7.99 -2.91
CA VAL A 35 4.69 8.25 -2.63
C VAL A 35 4.94 8.56 -1.16
N GLU A 36 4.16 9.45 -0.56
CA GLU A 36 4.32 9.83 0.85
C GLU A 36 3.97 8.67 1.79
N ILE A 37 2.99 7.83 1.42
CA ILE A 37 2.61 6.64 2.18
C ILE A 37 3.77 5.63 2.17
N LEU A 38 4.33 5.33 0.98
CA LEU A 38 5.48 4.43 0.85
C LEU A 38 6.71 4.99 1.56
N TYR A 39 6.96 6.30 1.42
CA TYR A 39 8.04 6.96 2.15
C TYR A 39 7.89 6.77 3.67
N ALA A 40 6.71 7.09 4.21
CA ALA A 40 6.42 6.95 5.62
C ALA A 40 6.60 5.52 6.12
N LEU A 41 6.15 4.53 5.34
CA LEU A 41 6.32 3.12 5.66
C LEU A 41 7.79 2.72 5.64
N TYR A 42 8.48 2.85 4.52
CA TYR A 42 9.83 2.30 4.34
C TYR A 42 10.91 3.06 5.11
N PHE A 43 10.78 4.38 5.29
CA PHE A 43 11.82 5.19 5.91
C PHE A 43 11.59 5.47 7.39
N LEU A 44 10.32 5.48 7.85
CA LEU A 44 9.98 5.94 9.19
C LEU A 44 9.28 4.91 10.06
N LYS A 45 8.66 3.86 9.46
CA LYS A 45 7.77 2.97 10.22
C LYS A 45 8.18 1.51 10.25
N LEU A 46 8.45 0.90 9.10
CA LEU A 46 8.72 -0.54 9.00
C LEU A 46 9.95 -0.96 9.80
N LYS A 47 9.78 -1.95 10.64
CA LYS A 47 10.84 -2.64 11.36
C LYS A 47 11.22 -3.91 10.61
N LYS A 48 12.38 -4.51 10.95
CA LYS A 48 12.94 -5.71 10.28
C LYS A 48 11.96 -6.89 10.21
N LYS A 49 11.08 -7.03 11.19
CA LYS A 49 10.10 -8.14 11.26
C LYS A 49 8.72 -7.77 10.69
N ASP A 50 8.50 -6.49 10.36
CA ASP A 50 7.22 -6.06 9.80
C ASP A 50 7.14 -6.42 8.33
N THR A 51 5.94 -6.64 7.84
CA THR A 51 5.66 -6.94 6.43
C THR A 51 4.86 -5.83 5.79
N PHE A 52 5.21 -5.47 4.55
CA PHE A 52 4.42 -4.59 3.69
C PHE A 52 4.00 -5.31 2.41
N ILE A 53 2.71 -5.23 2.07
CA ILE A 53 2.10 -5.79 0.87
C ILE A 53 1.48 -4.64 0.07
N LEU A 54 1.90 -4.48 -1.19
CA LEU A 54 1.27 -3.57 -2.13
C LEU A 54 0.17 -4.32 -2.87
N SER A 55 -1.08 -4.24 -2.39
CA SER A 55 -2.23 -4.92 -3.03
C SER A 55 -2.60 -4.25 -4.34
N LYS A 56 -2.57 -2.92 -4.41
CA LYS A 56 -2.68 -2.16 -5.67
C LYS A 56 -1.41 -2.34 -6.54
N GLY A 57 -1.23 -3.53 -7.08
CA GLY A 57 -0.02 -3.95 -7.79
C GLY A 57 0.39 -3.05 -8.95
N HIS A 58 -0.55 -2.33 -9.54
CA HIS A 58 -0.32 -1.35 -10.59
C HIS A 58 0.46 -0.10 -10.12
N ALA A 59 0.66 0.11 -8.82
CA ALA A 59 1.59 1.12 -8.28
C ALA A 59 3.02 0.55 -8.07
N ALA A 60 3.37 -0.54 -8.74
CA ALA A 60 4.66 -1.24 -8.61
C ALA A 60 5.86 -0.30 -8.72
N LEU A 61 5.87 0.59 -9.71
CA LEU A 61 6.98 1.48 -9.96
C LEU A 61 7.24 2.43 -8.78
N ALA A 62 6.19 2.86 -8.07
CA ALA A 62 6.36 3.66 -6.85
C ALA A 62 7.08 2.87 -5.75
N GLN A 63 6.74 1.60 -5.57
CA GLN A 63 7.44 0.72 -4.62
C GLN A 63 8.89 0.50 -5.05
N TYR A 64 9.15 0.22 -6.33
CA TYR A 64 10.52 0.00 -6.84
C TYR A 64 11.40 1.24 -6.69
N CYS A 65 10.89 2.43 -7.02
CA CYS A 65 11.60 3.69 -6.82
C CYS A 65 11.87 3.98 -5.33
N THR A 66 10.92 3.59 -4.45
CA THR A 66 11.10 3.71 -2.99
C THR A 66 12.18 2.74 -2.49
N LEU A 67 12.18 1.49 -2.96
CA LEU A 67 13.21 0.49 -2.63
C LEU A 67 14.60 0.90 -3.15
N PHE A 68 14.66 1.53 -4.34
CA PHE A 68 15.89 2.10 -4.87
C PHE A 68 16.41 3.25 -4.01
N GLU A 69 15.57 4.23 -3.67
CA GLU A 69 15.97 5.36 -2.81
C GLU A 69 16.39 4.88 -1.41
N LYS A 70 15.78 3.78 -0.93
CA LYS A 70 16.18 3.07 0.31
C LYS A 70 17.45 2.24 0.17
N LYS A 71 18.06 2.16 -1.03
CA LYS A 71 19.24 1.34 -1.35
C LYS A 71 19.03 -0.17 -1.20
N ILE A 72 17.80 -0.66 -1.32
CA ILE A 72 17.46 -2.09 -1.36
C ILE A 72 17.62 -2.63 -2.79
N LEU A 73 17.24 -1.82 -3.80
CA LEU A 73 17.47 -2.11 -5.21
C LEU A 73 18.67 -1.31 -5.72
N SER A 74 19.41 -1.91 -6.67
CA SER A 74 20.48 -1.23 -7.37
C SER A 74 19.95 -0.33 -8.51
N LYS A 75 20.80 0.58 -9.00
CA LYS A 75 20.49 1.39 -10.18
C LYS A 75 20.24 0.50 -11.40
N ALA A 76 21.07 -0.51 -11.63
CA ALA A 76 20.93 -1.45 -12.73
C ALA A 76 19.59 -2.19 -12.69
N SER A 77 19.14 -2.61 -11.48
CA SER A 77 17.81 -3.20 -11.32
C SER A 77 16.71 -2.20 -11.70
N LEU A 78 16.73 -0.97 -11.20
CA LEU A 78 15.72 0.02 -11.53
C LEU A 78 15.74 0.39 -13.04
N ASP A 79 16.92 0.44 -13.66
CA ASP A 79 17.09 0.71 -15.09
C ASP A 79 16.58 -0.43 -16.01
N SER A 80 16.32 -1.62 -15.44
CA SER A 80 15.70 -2.74 -16.16
C SER A 80 14.17 -2.71 -16.15
N TYR A 81 13.53 -1.75 -15.49
CA TYR A 81 12.07 -1.65 -15.43
C TYR A 81 11.44 -1.67 -16.83
N GLY A 82 10.47 -2.56 -17.04
CA GLY A 82 9.73 -2.70 -18.29
C GLY A 82 10.52 -3.28 -19.47
N LYS A 83 11.75 -3.73 -19.25
CA LYS A 83 12.57 -4.38 -20.30
C LYS A 83 12.31 -5.88 -20.37
N ASN A 84 12.75 -6.53 -21.45
CA ASN A 84 12.72 -7.98 -21.55
C ASN A 84 13.63 -8.63 -20.47
N ASN A 85 13.24 -9.79 -19.99
CA ASN A 85 13.98 -10.58 -19.00
C ASN A 85 14.19 -9.89 -17.63
N THR A 86 13.32 -8.94 -17.27
CA THR A 86 13.32 -8.31 -15.95
C THR A 86 12.21 -8.85 -15.04
N ASN A 87 12.43 -8.80 -13.72
CA ASN A 87 11.38 -8.99 -12.74
C ASN A 87 10.67 -7.67 -12.32
N LEU A 88 11.21 -6.50 -12.75
CA LEU A 88 10.60 -5.20 -12.48
C LEU A 88 9.57 -4.87 -13.56
N MET A 89 8.38 -5.41 -13.39
CA MET A 89 7.26 -5.29 -14.32
C MET A 89 6.28 -4.21 -13.87
N ALA A 90 5.27 -3.91 -14.70
CA ALA A 90 4.22 -2.93 -14.38
C ALA A 90 3.38 -3.29 -13.13
N HIS A 91 3.40 -4.55 -12.72
CA HIS A 91 2.82 -5.04 -11.47
C HIS A 91 3.89 -5.69 -10.60
N VAL A 92 3.72 -5.62 -9.28
CA VAL A 92 4.74 -6.10 -8.35
C VAL A 92 4.93 -7.61 -8.42
N SER A 93 6.20 -8.04 -8.35
CA SER A 93 6.60 -9.45 -8.33
C SER A 93 7.41 -9.76 -7.07
N HIS A 94 7.07 -10.86 -6.38
CA HIS A 94 7.82 -11.34 -5.22
C HIS A 94 9.26 -11.77 -5.56
N LYS A 95 9.59 -11.91 -6.85
CA LYS A 95 10.96 -12.14 -7.31
C LYS A 95 11.86 -10.90 -7.16
N VAL A 96 11.26 -9.72 -6.93
CA VAL A 96 12.01 -8.48 -6.69
C VAL A 96 12.34 -8.37 -5.22
N LYS A 97 13.62 -8.15 -4.91
CA LYS A 97 14.09 -7.98 -3.52
C LYS A 97 13.33 -6.84 -2.82
N GLY A 98 12.71 -7.14 -1.69
CA GLY A 98 11.93 -6.18 -0.90
C GLY A 98 10.44 -6.13 -1.25
N VAL A 99 9.97 -7.00 -2.16
CA VAL A 99 8.56 -7.24 -2.44
C VAL A 99 8.14 -8.56 -1.80
N GLU A 100 7.14 -8.52 -0.95
CA GLU A 100 6.67 -9.69 -0.19
C GLU A 100 5.76 -10.61 -1.00
N PHE A 101 4.89 -10.03 -1.80
CA PHE A 101 3.84 -10.78 -2.50
C PHE A 101 3.58 -10.17 -3.88
N SER A 102 3.40 -11.03 -4.90
CA SER A 102 3.02 -10.59 -6.25
C SER A 102 1.54 -10.25 -6.28
N THR A 103 1.21 -9.08 -6.80
CA THR A 103 -0.16 -8.61 -6.97
C THR A 103 -0.36 -8.00 -8.35
N GLY A 104 -1.62 -7.90 -8.76
CA GLY A 104 -2.01 -7.36 -10.06
C GLY A 104 -3.52 -7.48 -10.22
N SER A 105 -4.07 -8.66 -10.00
CA SER A 105 -5.52 -8.84 -9.82
C SER A 105 -5.94 -8.21 -8.51
N LEU A 106 -6.90 -7.27 -8.57
CA LEU A 106 -7.40 -6.55 -7.39
C LEU A 106 -8.10 -7.50 -6.41
N GLY A 107 -8.12 -7.15 -5.12
CA GLY A 107 -8.77 -7.92 -4.08
C GLY A 107 -7.96 -9.13 -3.54
N HIS A 108 -6.73 -9.40 -4.01
CA HIS A 108 -5.95 -10.58 -3.61
C HIS A 108 -4.87 -10.29 -2.57
N GLY A 109 -4.34 -9.09 -2.52
CA GLY A 109 -3.29 -8.72 -1.55
C GLY A 109 -3.81 -8.62 -0.12
N LEU A 110 -5.06 -8.17 0.08
CA LEU A 110 -5.65 -8.06 1.41
C LEU A 110 -5.92 -9.43 2.05
N PRO A 111 -6.54 -10.44 1.38
CA PRO A 111 -6.68 -11.79 1.93
C PRO A 111 -5.34 -12.42 2.35
N TYR A 112 -4.30 -12.26 1.52
CA TYR A 112 -2.95 -12.70 1.87
C TYR A 112 -2.43 -12.00 3.13
N ALA A 113 -2.59 -10.68 3.24
CA ALA A 113 -2.19 -9.90 4.41
C ALA A 113 -2.91 -10.35 5.68
N VAL A 114 -4.21 -10.67 5.58
CA VAL A 114 -5.04 -11.19 6.67
C VAL A 114 -4.53 -12.55 7.15
N GLY A 115 -4.26 -13.48 6.22
CA GLY A 115 -3.67 -14.79 6.55
C GLY A 115 -2.32 -14.66 7.24
N LYS A 116 -1.45 -13.77 6.73
CA LYS A 116 -0.14 -13.49 7.36
C LYS A 116 -0.29 -12.87 8.75
N ALA A 117 -1.22 -11.93 8.93
CA ALA A 117 -1.47 -11.30 10.23
C ALA A 117 -1.97 -12.33 11.27
N LEU A 118 -2.81 -13.26 10.86
CA LEU A 118 -3.26 -14.37 11.70
C LEU A 118 -2.10 -15.28 12.08
N GLY A 119 -1.27 -15.69 11.12
CA GLY A 119 -0.09 -16.51 11.37
C GLY A 119 0.87 -15.87 12.38
N GLU A 120 1.18 -14.58 12.21
CA GLU A 120 2.01 -13.83 13.17
C GLU A 120 1.37 -13.76 14.57
N LYS A 121 0.04 -13.63 14.64
CA LYS A 121 -0.68 -13.62 15.92
C LYS A 121 -0.66 -14.98 16.61
N ILE A 122 -0.89 -16.08 15.88
CA ILE A 122 -0.79 -17.45 16.40
C ILE A 122 0.61 -17.72 16.96
N ASN A 123 1.65 -17.27 16.24
CA ASN A 123 3.03 -17.39 16.65
C ASN A 123 3.45 -16.41 17.77
N LYS A 124 2.49 -15.65 18.32
CA LYS A 124 2.73 -14.63 19.36
C LYS A 124 3.81 -13.60 18.97
N SER A 125 3.99 -13.38 17.68
CA SER A 125 4.93 -12.39 17.13
C SER A 125 4.43 -10.97 17.41
N LYS A 126 5.39 -10.04 17.54
CA LYS A 126 5.11 -8.59 17.64
C LYS A 126 5.13 -7.89 16.27
N SER A 127 5.27 -8.65 15.18
CA SER A 127 5.29 -8.15 13.81
C SER A 127 3.97 -7.50 13.43
N LYS A 128 4.04 -6.46 12.61
CA LYS A 128 2.89 -5.78 12.04
C LYS A 128 2.84 -6.01 10.55
N ILE A 129 1.63 -6.18 10.05
CA ILE A 129 1.34 -6.37 8.64
C ILE A 129 0.68 -5.10 8.12
N TYR A 130 1.28 -4.49 7.11
CA TYR A 130 0.78 -3.31 6.42
C TYR A 130 0.40 -3.71 5.01
N VAL A 131 -0.81 -3.36 4.59
CA VAL A 131 -1.28 -3.59 3.22
C VAL A 131 -1.83 -2.29 2.65
N LEU A 132 -1.39 -1.96 1.44
CA LEU A 132 -1.86 -0.77 0.71
C LEU A 132 -2.76 -1.24 -0.44
N ILE A 133 -4.04 -0.92 -0.33
CA ILE A 133 -5.07 -1.22 -1.31
C ILE A 133 -5.51 0.06 -2.06
N SER A 134 -6.14 -0.10 -3.21
CA SER A 134 -6.81 0.99 -3.92
C SER A 134 -8.28 1.12 -3.51
N ASP A 135 -8.90 2.25 -3.83
CA ASP A 135 -10.36 2.40 -3.72
C ASP A 135 -11.13 1.47 -4.68
N GLY A 136 -10.55 1.15 -5.85
CA GLY A 136 -11.12 0.14 -6.75
C GLY A 136 -11.16 -1.27 -6.16
N GLU A 137 -10.27 -1.62 -5.23
CA GLU A 137 -10.33 -2.91 -4.53
C GLU A 137 -11.52 -3.02 -3.57
N LEU A 138 -12.17 -1.91 -3.22
CA LEU A 138 -13.42 -1.92 -2.45
C LEU A 138 -14.63 -2.40 -3.28
N ASN A 139 -14.48 -2.58 -4.59
CA ASN A 139 -15.49 -3.20 -5.43
C ASN A 139 -15.37 -4.74 -5.46
N GLU A 140 -14.27 -5.28 -4.92
CA GLU A 140 -14.04 -6.72 -4.83
C GLU A 140 -14.67 -7.32 -3.55
N GLY A 141 -15.44 -8.40 -3.69
CA GLY A 141 -16.07 -9.09 -2.56
C GLY A 141 -15.05 -9.58 -1.52
N THR A 142 -13.90 -10.08 -1.99
CA THR A 142 -12.80 -10.56 -1.14
C THR A 142 -12.27 -9.51 -0.16
N THR A 143 -12.37 -8.22 -0.49
CA THR A 143 -12.02 -7.12 0.43
C THR A 143 -12.92 -7.14 1.66
N TRP A 144 -14.23 -7.23 1.48
CA TRP A 144 -15.22 -7.22 2.57
C TRP A 144 -15.19 -8.51 3.39
N GLU A 145 -15.03 -9.67 2.74
CA GLU A 145 -14.81 -10.96 3.39
C GLU A 145 -13.57 -10.95 4.29
N SER A 146 -12.47 -10.35 3.78
CA SER A 146 -11.23 -10.16 4.54
C SER A 146 -11.44 -9.31 5.79
N LEU A 147 -12.27 -8.25 5.72
CA LEU A 147 -12.59 -7.41 6.87
C LEU A 147 -13.40 -8.16 7.93
N LEU A 148 -14.39 -8.95 7.51
CA LEU A 148 -15.17 -9.81 8.41
C LEU A 148 -14.23 -10.77 9.16
N PHE A 149 -13.38 -11.47 8.44
CA PHE A 149 -12.44 -12.42 8.99
C PHE A 149 -11.42 -11.74 9.94
N ALA A 150 -10.82 -10.64 9.50
CA ALA A 150 -9.84 -9.89 10.31
C ALA A 150 -10.43 -9.36 11.62
N SER A 151 -11.68 -8.89 11.56
CA SER A 151 -12.42 -8.43 12.74
C SER A 151 -12.74 -9.57 13.70
N PHE A 152 -13.27 -10.69 13.20
CA PHE A 152 -13.58 -11.87 14.00
C PHE A 152 -12.35 -12.38 14.75
N HIS A 153 -11.21 -12.49 14.06
CA HIS A 153 -9.93 -12.92 14.63
C HIS A 153 -9.19 -11.83 15.40
N LYS A 154 -9.77 -10.61 15.52
CA LYS A 154 -9.21 -9.50 16.31
C LYS A 154 -7.78 -9.16 15.91
N LEU A 155 -7.51 -9.02 14.60
CA LEU A 155 -6.17 -8.83 14.04
C LEU A 155 -5.70 -7.37 14.22
N ASP A 156 -5.37 -6.97 15.43
CA ASP A 156 -4.89 -5.63 15.77
C ASP A 156 -3.44 -5.35 15.31
N ASN A 157 -2.76 -6.37 14.80
CA ASN A 157 -1.47 -6.29 14.13
C ASN A 157 -1.59 -6.00 12.62
N LEU A 158 -2.81 -5.94 12.06
CA LEU A 158 -3.09 -5.62 10.66
C LEU A 158 -3.41 -4.13 10.48
N PHE A 159 -2.74 -3.51 9.51
CA PHE A 159 -2.95 -2.13 9.07
C PHE A 159 -3.29 -2.11 7.59
N ILE A 160 -4.52 -1.73 7.27
CA ILE A 160 -5.05 -1.60 5.91
C ILE A 160 -5.04 -0.12 5.56
N ILE A 161 -4.28 0.26 4.54
CA ILE A 161 -4.21 1.64 4.05
C ILE A 161 -4.95 1.66 2.72
N ILE A 162 -5.95 2.52 2.59
CA ILE A 162 -6.73 2.70 1.38
C ILE A 162 -6.22 3.97 0.70
N ASP A 163 -5.62 3.83 -0.47
CA ASP A 163 -5.33 4.95 -1.36
C ASP A 163 -6.66 5.44 -1.96
N TYR A 164 -7.23 6.48 -1.34
CA TYR A 164 -8.54 7.02 -1.70
C TYR A 164 -8.39 8.26 -2.58
N ASN A 165 -7.92 8.04 -3.81
CA ASN A 165 -7.73 9.08 -4.82
C ASN A 165 -9.01 9.38 -5.62
N LYS A 166 -10.07 8.59 -5.43
CA LYS A 166 -11.41 8.75 -6.03
C LYS A 166 -11.47 8.55 -7.54
N ILE A 167 -10.41 7.98 -8.14
CA ILE A 167 -10.31 7.74 -9.59
C ILE A 167 -9.97 6.26 -9.81
N GLN A 168 -10.75 5.60 -10.65
CA GLN A 168 -10.49 4.24 -11.15
C GLN A 168 -10.09 4.30 -12.63
N SER A 169 -9.71 3.16 -13.21
CA SER A 169 -9.30 3.11 -14.62
C SER A 169 -10.38 3.57 -15.60
N LEU A 170 -11.65 3.39 -15.25
CA LEU A 170 -12.78 3.70 -16.12
C LEU A 170 -13.28 5.14 -15.92
N ASP A 171 -13.40 5.61 -14.66
CA ASP A 171 -13.94 6.92 -14.32
C ASP A 171 -13.74 7.21 -12.82
N PHE A 172 -14.31 8.32 -12.34
CA PHE A 172 -14.41 8.60 -10.91
C PHE A 172 -15.17 7.49 -10.17
N VAL A 173 -14.72 7.14 -8.96
CA VAL A 173 -15.34 6.12 -8.11
C VAL A 173 -16.87 6.30 -8.00
N LYS A 174 -17.33 7.55 -7.85
CA LYS A 174 -18.78 7.86 -7.73
C LYS A 174 -19.61 7.46 -8.96
N ASN A 175 -18.97 7.38 -10.15
CA ASN A 175 -19.61 7.04 -11.41
C ASN A 175 -19.51 5.55 -11.72
N VAL A 176 -18.42 4.88 -11.27
CA VAL A 176 -18.21 3.44 -11.51
C VAL A 176 -19.06 2.61 -10.56
N LEU A 177 -18.81 2.74 -9.25
CA LEU A 177 -19.60 2.09 -8.20
C LEU A 177 -19.47 2.90 -6.91
N LYS A 178 -20.58 3.47 -6.44
CA LYS A 178 -20.59 4.32 -5.25
C LYS A 178 -20.30 3.54 -3.98
N ILE A 179 -19.15 3.79 -3.37
CA ILE A 179 -18.71 3.14 -2.13
C ILE A 179 -19.06 3.92 -0.86
N GLU A 180 -19.41 5.20 -1.00
CA GLU A 180 -19.79 6.04 0.15
C GLU A 180 -21.14 5.60 0.79
N PRO A 181 -21.32 5.79 2.09
CA PRO A 181 -20.39 6.40 3.05
C PRO A 181 -19.32 5.42 3.55
N LEU A 182 -18.10 5.53 3.00
CA LEU A 182 -17.03 4.54 3.19
C LEU A 182 -16.61 4.37 4.66
N LYS A 183 -16.38 5.48 5.36
CA LYS A 183 -15.95 5.43 6.77
C LYS A 183 -16.96 4.70 7.66
N GLN A 184 -18.26 4.95 7.46
CA GLN A 184 -19.32 4.30 8.23
C GLN A 184 -19.39 2.80 7.94
N LYS A 185 -19.35 2.42 6.65
CA LYS A 185 -19.29 1.00 6.23
C LYS A 185 -18.13 0.27 6.90
N LEU A 186 -16.92 0.81 6.81
CA LEU A 186 -15.72 0.18 7.40
C LEU A 186 -15.80 0.11 8.94
N THR A 187 -16.42 1.11 9.60
CA THR A 187 -16.63 1.10 11.04
C THR A 187 -17.62 0.00 11.47
N SER A 188 -18.66 -0.25 10.67
CA SER A 188 -19.63 -1.32 10.96
C SER A 188 -19.04 -2.72 10.87
N PHE A 189 -17.90 -2.88 10.18
CA PHE A 189 -17.09 -4.12 10.23
C PHE A 189 -16.25 -4.25 11.50
N ASN A 190 -16.51 -3.43 12.52
CA ASN A 190 -15.80 -3.45 13.80
C ASN A 190 -14.29 -3.16 13.70
N CYS A 191 -13.89 -2.31 12.75
CA CYS A 191 -12.52 -1.88 12.54
C CYS A 191 -12.24 -0.51 13.17
N ASN A 192 -10.98 -0.23 13.52
CA ASN A 192 -10.52 1.11 13.84
C ASN A 192 -10.32 1.91 12.55
N VAL A 193 -11.18 2.87 12.26
CA VAL A 193 -11.10 3.66 11.03
C VAL A 193 -10.60 5.06 11.31
N SER A 194 -9.57 5.49 10.59
CA SER A 194 -9.08 6.87 10.54
C SER A 194 -9.11 7.37 9.10
N GLN A 195 -9.35 8.67 8.92
CA GLN A 195 -9.29 9.34 7.63
C GLN A 195 -8.28 10.48 7.72
N ILE A 196 -7.38 10.56 6.75
CA ILE A 196 -6.23 11.45 6.77
C ILE A 196 -5.98 12.07 5.39
N ASP A 197 -5.18 13.12 5.36
CA ASP A 197 -4.48 13.58 4.16
C ASP A 197 -3.31 12.60 3.87
N GLY A 198 -3.40 11.89 2.74
CA GLY A 198 -2.42 10.87 2.31
C GLY A 198 -1.09 11.47 1.85
N HIS A 199 -1.01 12.78 1.67
CA HIS A 199 0.24 13.50 1.37
C HIS A 199 0.89 14.12 2.62
N ASN A 200 0.23 14.05 3.79
CA ASN A 200 0.75 14.57 5.06
C ASN A 200 1.45 13.49 5.87
N ILE A 201 2.79 13.46 5.83
CA ILE A 201 3.62 12.45 6.51
C ILE A 201 3.31 12.36 8.02
N ASN A 202 3.05 13.49 8.69
CA ASN A 202 2.76 13.49 10.12
C ASN A 202 1.43 12.81 10.42
N GLN A 203 0.41 13.04 9.60
CA GLN A 203 -0.88 12.37 9.72
C GLN A 203 -0.75 10.87 9.43
N ILE A 204 0.00 10.49 8.40
CA ILE A 204 0.29 9.09 8.07
C ILE A 204 0.95 8.39 9.26
N ILE A 205 2.05 8.94 9.80
CA ILE A 205 2.76 8.33 10.93
C ILE A 205 1.89 8.25 12.18
N LYS A 206 1.06 9.26 12.45
CA LYS A 206 0.13 9.25 13.58
C LYS A 206 -0.93 8.15 13.43
N SER A 207 -1.49 7.96 12.23
CA SER A 207 -2.50 6.94 11.95
C SER A 207 -1.94 5.50 12.01
N LEU A 208 -0.64 5.33 11.73
CA LEU A 208 0.04 4.03 11.82
C LEU A 208 0.39 3.61 13.27
N LYS A 209 0.03 4.40 14.28
CA LYS A 209 0.17 3.99 15.69
C LYS A 209 -0.87 2.92 16.03
N SER A 210 -0.41 1.79 16.58
CA SER A 210 -1.30 0.70 17.01
C SER A 210 -2.25 1.15 18.11
N LYS A 211 -3.52 0.84 17.95
CA LYS A 211 -4.50 0.90 19.02
C LYS A 211 -4.62 -0.51 19.63
N LYS A 212 -4.35 -0.65 20.92
CA LYS A 212 -4.46 -1.93 21.63
C LYS A 212 -5.91 -2.20 22.03
N ASN A 213 -6.78 -2.48 21.08
CA ASN A 213 -8.20 -2.73 21.31
C ASN A 213 -8.76 -3.94 20.54
N ASN A 214 -7.88 -4.83 20.13
CA ASN A 214 -8.25 -6.07 19.43
C ASN A 214 -9.05 -5.86 18.13
N LYS A 215 -8.82 -4.75 17.41
CA LYS A 215 -9.48 -4.45 16.15
C LYS A 215 -8.46 -4.18 15.03
N PRO A 216 -8.74 -4.61 13.79
CA PRO A 216 -7.94 -4.21 12.64
C PRO A 216 -7.92 -2.68 12.48
N ASN A 217 -6.83 -2.15 11.94
CA ASN A 217 -6.66 -0.71 11.73
C ASN A 217 -6.83 -0.38 10.25
N ILE A 218 -7.76 0.52 9.92
CA ILE A 218 -8.00 0.99 8.56
C ILE A 218 -7.71 2.49 8.49
N ILE A 219 -6.97 2.87 7.46
CA ILE A 219 -6.56 4.24 7.19
C ILE A 219 -7.07 4.62 5.81
N ILE A 220 -8.07 5.50 5.74
CA ILE A 220 -8.52 6.11 4.48
C ILE A 220 -7.60 7.30 4.23
N ALA A 221 -6.71 7.16 3.26
CA ALA A 221 -5.77 8.21 2.88
C ALA A 221 -6.32 8.94 1.65
N ASN A 222 -6.81 10.17 1.84
CA ASN A 222 -7.21 11.03 0.72
C ASN A 222 -5.92 11.51 0.01
N THR A 223 -5.78 11.16 -1.27
CA THR A 223 -4.60 11.44 -2.09
C THR A 223 -4.95 12.16 -3.39
#